data_c1912f43bc2f70cbef73954399e4b272
#
_entry.id   c1912f43bc2f70cbef73954399e4b272
#
_cell.length_a   1.000
_cell.length_b   1.000
_cell.length_c   1.000
_cell.angle_alpha   90.00
_cell.angle_beta   90.00
_cell.angle_gamma   90.00
#
_symmetry.space_group_name_H-M   'P 1'
#
loop_
_entity.id
_entity.type
_entity.pdbx_description
1 polymer ?
#
loop_
_entity_poly.entity_id
_entity_poly.type
_entity_poly.pdbx_seq_one_letter_code
_entity_poly.pdbx_strand_id
1 'polypeptide(L)'
;MTLQYSAVGIQNESHMATSIDDYWKDLERLQTSIAYSVWNCSLDLPVQLVSVSEGGIGGWCLGGGEEHLRIYNEVVPEIPGKETEFLGEICKQFNIFLIAQMVAKVPDLMPDRIFNVAFIIDPNGELIHTHIKTSFYQKETNTAPSDIWDVYLEKYGDDPEKLHDALYPVAKTEIGNIGTLICAEGSYPEAARGLAMNGAEIIYRSQYPEPWMGNNMNQIQNQSHAIFNTCYVLAPNIGGIYMPGGEDFKFSNGKSQIIDYRGQIISEYLSGGEALVSAIINIDGLRDFRLRGQWQNLAKDMRVEEYKVIYDAMMAKGGIYPKNLCMDEPPFTEEDQVELVKHQVNKMVKLGIYTAPKNWEPYKIKESVAERIKKTEAEL
;
A
#
# COMPACT_ATOMS: atom_id res chain seq x y z
N MET A 1 -31.96 10.18 -0.25
CA MET A 1 -31.06 10.30 -1.42
C MET A 1 -30.10 9.13 -1.38
N THR A 2 -29.76 8.55 -2.52
CA THR A 2 -28.81 7.45 -2.61
C THR A 2 -27.39 7.99 -2.42
N LEU A 3 -26.56 7.34 -1.61
CA LEU A 3 -25.17 7.72 -1.41
C LEU A 3 -24.35 7.40 -2.68
N GLN A 4 -24.22 8.40 -3.54
CA GLN A 4 -23.50 8.35 -4.81
C GLN A 4 -22.68 9.62 -5.00
N TYR A 5 -21.47 9.47 -5.53
CA TYR A 5 -20.56 10.57 -5.79
C TYR A 5 -19.52 10.20 -6.85
N SER A 6 -18.82 11.19 -7.40
CA SER A 6 -17.67 10.94 -8.27
C SER A 6 -16.42 10.69 -7.43
N ALA A 7 -15.74 9.58 -7.71
CA ALA A 7 -14.40 9.30 -7.20
C ALA A 7 -13.37 9.46 -8.31
N VAL A 8 -12.17 9.96 -7.95
CA VAL A 8 -11.08 10.24 -8.88
C VAL A 8 -9.81 9.53 -8.45
N GLY A 9 -9.13 8.90 -9.39
CA GLY A 9 -7.74 8.44 -9.25
C GLY A 9 -6.81 9.33 -10.09
N ILE A 10 -5.84 9.97 -9.45
CA ILE A 10 -4.83 10.79 -10.13
C ILE A 10 -3.64 9.90 -10.45
N GLN A 11 -3.33 9.78 -11.74
CA GLN A 11 -2.12 9.16 -12.25
C GLN A 11 -1.03 10.22 -12.32
N ASN A 12 -0.17 10.25 -11.30
CA ASN A 12 0.93 11.20 -11.22
C ASN A 12 2.18 10.69 -11.94
N GLU A 13 3.08 11.61 -12.26
CA GLU A 13 4.50 11.30 -12.42
C GLU A 13 5.18 11.33 -11.04
N SER A 14 6.13 10.42 -10.81
CA SER A 14 6.87 10.29 -9.57
C SER A 14 8.24 10.92 -9.68
N HIS A 15 8.59 11.83 -8.76
CA HIS A 15 9.89 12.47 -8.68
C HIS A 15 10.61 11.96 -7.44
N MET A 16 11.79 11.38 -7.62
CA MET A 16 12.58 10.85 -6.51
C MET A 16 13.13 11.99 -5.66
N ALA A 17 12.65 12.11 -4.44
CA ALA A 17 13.08 13.14 -3.50
C ALA A 17 14.52 12.88 -3.01
N THR A 18 15.31 13.95 -2.96
CA THR A 18 16.66 14.00 -2.37
C THR A 18 16.74 14.95 -1.17
N SER A 19 15.67 15.72 -0.98
CA SER A 19 15.52 16.71 0.09
C SER A 19 14.04 16.86 0.46
N ILE A 20 13.77 17.47 1.61
CA ILE A 20 12.39 17.82 2.00
C ILE A 20 11.74 18.81 1.02
N ASP A 21 12.51 19.66 0.37
CA ASP A 21 12.01 20.63 -0.62
C ASP A 21 11.42 19.93 -1.85
N ASP A 22 11.88 18.71 -2.17
CA ASP A 22 11.33 17.94 -3.28
C ASP A 22 9.92 17.44 -2.96
N TYR A 23 9.63 17.09 -1.71
CA TYR A 23 8.27 16.80 -1.25
C TYR A 23 7.34 17.98 -1.44
N TRP A 24 7.80 19.20 -1.10
CA TRP A 24 6.98 20.40 -1.27
C TRP A 24 6.68 20.72 -2.72
N LYS A 25 7.62 20.47 -3.65
CA LYS A 25 7.36 20.61 -5.09
C LYS A 25 6.27 19.64 -5.57
N ASP A 26 6.28 18.41 -5.08
CA ASP A 26 5.24 17.44 -5.43
C ASP A 26 3.89 17.81 -4.84
N LEU A 27 3.84 18.33 -3.60
CA LEU A 27 2.62 18.83 -2.98
C LEU A 27 1.99 19.98 -3.75
N GLU A 28 2.80 20.94 -4.25
CA GLU A 28 2.33 22.04 -5.09
C GLU A 28 1.77 21.55 -6.44
N ARG A 29 2.42 20.58 -7.08
CA ARG A 29 1.90 19.93 -8.29
C ARG A 29 0.59 19.20 -8.00
N LEU A 30 0.54 18.48 -6.89
CA LEU A 30 -0.64 17.72 -6.48
C LEU A 30 -1.83 18.65 -6.19
N GLN A 31 -1.62 19.79 -5.55
CA GLN A 31 -2.66 20.81 -5.36
C GLN A 31 -3.31 21.21 -6.69
N THR A 32 -2.49 21.46 -7.71
CA THR A 32 -2.97 21.80 -9.05
C THR A 32 -3.76 20.64 -9.68
N SER A 33 -3.25 19.42 -9.57
CA SER A 33 -3.90 18.22 -10.11
C SER A 33 -5.23 17.92 -9.41
N ILE A 34 -5.32 18.11 -8.08
CA ILE A 34 -6.56 17.97 -7.32
C ILE A 34 -7.59 19.03 -7.77
N ALA A 35 -7.19 20.30 -7.85
CA ALA A 35 -8.08 21.37 -8.28
C ALA A 35 -8.66 21.11 -9.67
N TYR A 36 -7.83 20.70 -10.61
CA TYR A 36 -8.24 20.33 -11.96
C TYR A 36 -9.18 19.11 -11.97
N SER A 37 -8.87 18.08 -11.16
CA SER A 37 -9.67 16.86 -11.04
C SER A 37 -11.07 17.16 -10.52
N VAL A 38 -11.18 17.94 -9.46
CA VAL A 38 -12.47 18.31 -8.87
C VAL A 38 -13.30 19.13 -9.86
N TRP A 39 -12.67 20.12 -10.53
CA TRP A 39 -13.37 20.92 -11.53
C TRP A 39 -13.87 20.08 -12.71
N ASN A 40 -13.04 19.18 -13.24
CA ASN A 40 -13.32 18.43 -14.46
C ASN A 40 -14.26 17.24 -14.24
N CYS A 41 -14.16 16.57 -13.09
CA CYS A 41 -14.90 15.34 -12.79
C CYS A 41 -16.19 15.55 -11.99
N SER A 42 -16.56 16.80 -11.67
CA SER A 42 -17.82 17.12 -10.95
C SER A 42 -19.00 17.43 -11.87
N LEU A 43 -18.93 17.10 -13.15
CA LEU A 43 -19.96 17.45 -14.13
C LEU A 43 -21.29 16.73 -13.89
N ASP A 44 -21.25 15.46 -13.49
CA ASP A 44 -22.44 14.65 -13.23
C ASP A 44 -22.81 14.63 -11.75
N LEU A 45 -21.84 14.29 -10.88
CA LEU A 45 -21.98 14.27 -9.44
C LEU A 45 -20.75 14.95 -8.80
N PRO A 46 -20.89 15.56 -7.61
CA PRO A 46 -19.75 16.12 -6.90
C PRO A 46 -18.63 15.10 -6.69
N VAL A 47 -17.40 15.50 -6.91
CA VAL A 47 -16.24 14.73 -6.48
C VAL A 47 -16.19 14.80 -4.96
N GLN A 48 -16.23 13.65 -4.27
CA GLN A 48 -16.08 13.56 -2.83
C GLN A 48 -14.84 12.76 -2.42
N LEU A 49 -14.23 12.00 -3.33
CA LEU A 49 -13.06 11.19 -3.07
C LEU A 49 -12.02 11.37 -4.15
N VAL A 50 -10.82 11.76 -3.75
CA VAL A 50 -9.63 11.82 -4.63
C VAL A 50 -8.58 10.87 -4.09
N SER A 51 -7.94 10.12 -4.96
CA SER A 51 -6.84 9.22 -4.63
C SER A 51 -5.63 9.46 -5.53
N VAL A 52 -4.43 9.28 -4.98
CA VAL A 52 -3.14 9.58 -5.62
C VAL A 52 -2.33 8.30 -5.76
N SER A 53 -1.50 8.18 -6.80
CA SER A 53 -0.63 7.02 -6.99
C SER A 53 0.48 6.92 -5.93
N GLU A 54 1.06 5.73 -5.76
CA GLU A 54 2.28 5.55 -4.94
C GLU A 54 3.42 6.36 -5.55
N GLY A 55 4.21 7.02 -4.70
CA GLY A 55 5.33 7.85 -5.14
C GLY A 55 4.92 9.17 -5.80
N GLY A 56 3.64 9.53 -5.79
CA GLY A 56 3.16 10.85 -6.23
C GLY A 56 3.58 11.99 -5.31
N ILE A 57 4.09 11.67 -4.11
CA ILE A 57 4.66 12.60 -3.13
C ILE A 57 6.02 12.07 -2.70
N GLY A 58 7.11 12.73 -3.08
CA GLY A 58 8.48 12.40 -2.69
C GLY A 58 9.06 11.16 -3.39
N GLY A 59 8.32 10.54 -4.26
CA GLY A 59 8.77 9.37 -4.99
C GLY A 59 8.97 8.14 -4.10
N TRP A 60 9.88 7.30 -4.54
CA TRP A 60 10.35 6.13 -3.80
C TRP A 60 11.70 6.46 -3.17
N CYS A 61 11.70 6.75 -1.88
CA CYS A 61 12.92 7.07 -1.14
C CYS A 61 13.72 5.80 -0.86
N LEU A 62 14.89 5.69 -1.50
CA LEU A 62 15.83 4.59 -1.27
C LEU A 62 16.76 4.96 -0.12
N GLY A 63 16.83 4.16 0.92
CA GLY A 63 17.65 4.50 2.09
C GLY A 63 17.78 3.37 3.08
N GLY A 64 18.43 2.26 2.68
CA GLY A 64 18.85 1.20 3.60
C GLY A 64 20.29 1.37 4.06
N GLY A 65 20.69 0.62 5.08
CA GLY A 65 22.06 0.61 5.59
C GLY A 65 22.49 1.97 6.15
N GLU A 66 23.72 2.39 5.84
CA GLU A 66 24.33 3.61 6.39
C GLU A 66 23.62 4.90 5.95
N GLU A 67 22.99 4.92 4.75
CA GLU A 67 22.25 6.08 4.24
C GLU A 67 20.91 6.31 4.96
N HIS A 68 20.40 5.32 5.65
CA HIS A 68 19.08 5.36 6.28
C HIS A 68 18.91 6.54 7.23
N LEU A 69 19.86 6.74 8.13
CA LEU A 69 19.80 7.83 9.12
C LEU A 69 19.92 9.22 8.47
N ARG A 70 20.69 9.37 7.41
CA ARG A 70 20.74 10.62 6.66
C ARG A 70 19.39 10.93 6.04
N ILE A 71 18.81 9.96 5.36
CA ILE A 71 17.48 10.12 4.72
C ILE A 71 16.40 10.37 5.77
N TYR A 72 16.44 9.66 6.90
CA TYR A 72 15.56 9.90 8.03
C TYR A 72 15.62 11.35 8.52
N ASN A 73 16.82 11.88 8.72
CA ASN A 73 16.99 13.21 9.32
C ASN A 73 16.76 14.37 8.34
N GLU A 74 17.13 14.20 7.07
CA GLU A 74 17.28 15.32 6.12
C GLU A 74 16.25 15.32 4.99
N VAL A 75 15.65 14.16 4.67
CA VAL A 75 14.83 14.03 3.45
C VAL A 75 13.36 13.79 3.74
N VAL A 76 13.02 12.80 4.56
CA VAL A 76 11.63 12.38 4.71
C VAL A 76 10.86 13.21 5.72
N PRO A 77 9.58 13.55 5.44
CA PRO A 77 8.70 14.24 6.37
C PRO A 77 8.25 13.35 7.52
N GLU A 78 7.57 13.95 8.48
CA GLU A 78 6.89 13.25 9.58
C GLU A 78 5.39 13.17 9.34
N ILE A 79 4.76 12.08 9.73
CA ILE A 79 3.29 11.92 9.73
C ILE A 79 2.81 11.68 11.17
N PRO A 80 1.84 12.52 11.68
CA PRO A 80 1.34 13.75 11.09
C PRO A 80 2.39 14.88 11.06
N GLY A 81 2.28 15.80 10.09
CA GLY A 81 3.22 16.89 9.94
C GLY A 81 2.72 17.99 8.99
N LYS A 82 3.60 18.94 8.67
CA LYS A 82 3.27 20.11 7.84
C LYS A 82 2.75 19.74 6.45
N GLU A 83 3.22 18.63 5.90
CA GLU A 83 2.84 18.11 4.60
C GLU A 83 1.39 17.62 4.61
N THR A 84 0.99 16.90 5.68
CA THR A 84 -0.41 16.48 5.86
C THR A 84 -1.32 17.67 6.22
N GLU A 85 -0.84 18.65 6.97
CA GLU A 85 -1.58 19.90 7.24
C GLU A 85 -1.87 20.68 5.95
N PHE A 86 -0.85 20.82 5.06
CA PHE A 86 -1.02 21.47 3.76
C PHE A 86 -2.08 20.76 2.90
N LEU A 87 -2.03 19.43 2.84
CA LEU A 87 -3.05 18.63 2.15
C LEU A 87 -4.42 18.77 2.80
N GLY A 88 -4.48 18.94 4.13
CA GLY A 88 -5.70 19.21 4.88
C GLY A 88 -6.39 20.49 4.44
N GLU A 89 -5.64 21.56 4.21
CA GLU A 89 -6.21 22.81 3.70
C GLU A 89 -6.79 22.64 2.27
N ILE A 90 -6.19 21.81 1.45
CA ILE A 90 -6.72 21.47 0.12
C ILE A 90 -8.03 20.69 0.26
N CYS A 91 -8.10 19.70 1.17
CA CYS A 91 -9.31 18.94 1.44
C CYS A 91 -10.47 19.84 1.91
N LYS A 92 -10.21 20.78 2.80
CA LYS A 92 -11.19 21.80 3.22
C LYS A 92 -11.67 22.68 2.06
N GLN A 93 -10.74 23.18 1.26
CA GLN A 93 -11.03 24.06 0.13
C GLN A 93 -11.99 23.42 -0.86
N PHE A 94 -11.79 22.13 -1.16
CA PHE A 94 -12.56 21.42 -2.17
C PHE A 94 -13.68 20.53 -1.59
N ASN A 95 -13.79 20.45 -0.26
CA ASN A 95 -14.74 19.57 0.44
C ASN A 95 -14.66 18.12 -0.01
N ILE A 96 -13.44 17.54 0.02
CA ILE A 96 -13.14 16.17 -0.46
C ILE A 96 -12.43 15.35 0.61
N PHE A 97 -12.58 14.05 0.54
CA PHE A 97 -11.63 13.08 1.11
C PHE A 97 -10.46 12.89 0.17
N LEU A 98 -9.25 12.90 0.71
CA LEU A 98 -8.03 12.62 -0.04
C LEU A 98 -7.37 11.35 0.50
N ILE A 99 -7.06 10.40 -0.39
CA ILE A 99 -6.21 9.27 -0.08
C ILE A 99 -4.88 9.47 -0.79
N ALA A 100 -3.79 9.44 -0.06
CA ALA A 100 -2.45 9.57 -0.60
C ALA A 100 -1.48 8.62 0.10
N GLN A 101 -0.26 8.58 -0.40
CA GLN A 101 0.83 7.78 0.14
C GLN A 101 2.11 8.62 0.09
N MET A 102 2.96 8.49 1.09
CA MET A 102 4.35 8.98 1.05
C MET A 102 5.25 8.13 1.94
N VAL A 103 6.54 8.19 1.66
CA VAL A 103 7.57 7.65 2.56
C VAL A 103 7.82 8.69 3.65
N ALA A 104 7.72 8.28 4.92
CA ALA A 104 7.72 9.21 6.04
C ALA A 104 8.26 8.60 7.35
N LYS A 105 8.55 9.47 8.30
CA LYS A 105 8.78 9.11 9.72
C LYS A 105 7.46 8.96 10.44
N VAL A 106 7.39 7.98 11.34
CA VAL A 106 6.29 7.80 12.31
C VAL A 106 6.93 7.59 13.69
N PRO A 107 7.42 8.67 14.33
CA PRO A 107 8.22 8.56 15.58
C PRO A 107 7.46 7.90 16.73
N ASP A 108 6.14 8.08 16.80
CA ASP A 108 5.26 7.44 17.80
C ASP A 108 5.18 5.92 17.66
N LEU A 109 5.53 5.39 16.49
CA LEU A 109 5.63 3.94 16.27
C LEU A 109 7.05 3.48 16.58
N MET A 110 8.03 4.02 15.88
CA MET A 110 9.44 3.72 16.12
C MET A 110 10.34 4.87 15.59
N PRO A 111 11.10 5.52 16.46
CA PRO A 111 12.09 6.52 16.05
C PRO A 111 13.18 5.85 15.18
N ASP A 112 13.86 6.68 14.39
CA ASP A 112 14.96 6.27 13.51
C ASP A 112 14.59 5.18 12.48
N ARG A 113 13.32 5.07 12.14
CA ARG A 113 12.81 4.17 11.06
C ARG A 113 11.95 4.94 10.07
N ILE A 114 12.05 4.55 8.82
CA ILE A 114 11.32 5.11 7.69
C ILE A 114 10.25 4.12 7.25
N PHE A 115 9.04 4.61 7.05
CA PHE A 115 7.88 3.81 6.70
C PHE A 115 7.29 4.29 5.38
N ASN A 116 6.73 3.36 4.62
CA ASN A 116 5.86 3.68 3.50
C ASN A 116 4.42 3.74 4.03
N VAL A 117 3.79 4.91 4.00
CA VAL A 117 2.55 5.20 4.71
C VAL A 117 1.46 5.67 3.75
N ALA A 118 0.34 4.95 3.70
CA ALA A 118 -0.90 5.47 3.13
C ALA A 118 -1.71 6.19 4.20
N PHE A 119 -2.40 7.25 3.82
CA PHE A 119 -3.20 8.04 4.75
C PHE A 119 -4.45 8.62 4.10
N ILE A 120 -5.43 8.97 4.93
CA ILE A 120 -6.68 9.61 4.49
C ILE A 120 -6.87 10.90 5.29
N ILE A 121 -7.16 11.97 4.56
CA ILE A 121 -7.54 13.27 5.11
C ILE A 121 -9.01 13.53 4.75
N ASP A 122 -9.81 13.96 5.73
CA ASP A 122 -11.22 14.24 5.57
C ASP A 122 -11.50 15.67 5.06
N PRO A 123 -12.75 16.03 4.72
CA PRO A 123 -13.12 17.38 4.29
C PRO A 123 -12.93 18.49 5.35
N ASN A 124 -12.73 18.13 6.62
CA ASN A 124 -12.36 19.07 7.68
C ASN A 124 -10.85 19.30 7.76
N GLY A 125 -10.08 18.61 6.92
CA GLY A 125 -8.62 18.65 6.89
C GLY A 125 -7.95 17.80 7.96
N GLU A 126 -8.70 16.92 8.62
CA GLU A 126 -8.17 16.05 9.66
C GLU A 126 -7.60 14.78 9.08
N LEU A 127 -6.42 14.37 9.55
CA LEU A 127 -5.82 13.07 9.25
C LEU A 127 -6.57 11.99 10.03
N ILE A 128 -7.44 11.25 9.33
CA ILE A 128 -8.34 10.28 9.96
C ILE A 128 -7.89 8.82 9.84
N HIS A 129 -6.84 8.57 9.08
CA HIS A 129 -6.34 7.20 8.83
C HIS A 129 -4.87 7.22 8.45
N THR A 130 -4.14 6.24 8.97
CA THR A 130 -2.79 5.88 8.53
C THR A 130 -2.66 4.36 8.44
N HIS A 131 -1.94 3.89 7.42
CA HIS A 131 -1.60 2.49 7.22
C HIS A 131 -0.12 2.35 6.86
N ILE A 132 0.59 1.52 7.59
CA ILE A 132 2.00 1.18 7.31
C ILE A 132 2.04 -0.01 6.36
N LYS A 133 2.76 0.12 5.26
CA LYS A 133 2.93 -0.96 4.27
C LYS A 133 3.47 -2.23 4.92
N THR A 134 2.74 -3.34 4.77
CA THR A 134 3.07 -4.62 5.43
C THR A 134 3.96 -5.53 4.59
N SER A 135 3.97 -5.35 3.27
CA SER A 135 4.71 -6.22 2.35
C SER A 135 5.37 -5.42 1.24
N PHE A 136 6.62 -5.68 0.99
CA PHE A 136 7.47 -4.91 0.09
C PHE A 136 7.77 -5.61 -1.22
N TYR A 137 8.06 -4.79 -2.24
CA TYR A 137 8.84 -5.24 -3.38
C TYR A 137 10.29 -5.53 -2.93
N GLN A 138 10.93 -6.52 -3.56
CA GLN A 138 12.22 -7.07 -3.14
C GLN A 138 13.40 -6.08 -3.01
N LYS A 139 13.26 -4.84 -3.45
CA LYS A 139 14.31 -3.81 -3.35
C LYS A 139 13.90 -2.61 -2.52
N GLU A 140 12.75 -2.68 -1.90
CA GLU A 140 12.25 -1.61 -1.04
C GLU A 140 12.95 -1.66 0.32
N THR A 141 13.44 -0.52 0.78
CA THR A 141 14.29 -0.40 1.96
C THR A 141 13.61 0.32 3.13
N ASN A 142 12.29 0.35 3.14
CA ASN A 142 11.49 0.87 4.25
C ASN A 142 11.29 -0.22 5.33
N THR A 143 10.74 0.16 6.46
CA THR A 143 10.44 -0.75 7.57
C THR A 143 8.99 -1.21 7.52
N ALA A 144 8.75 -2.53 7.55
CA ALA A 144 7.43 -3.12 7.66
C ALA A 144 7.07 -3.45 9.12
N PRO A 145 5.77 -3.65 9.45
CA PRO A 145 5.35 -4.13 10.76
C PRO A 145 6.04 -5.41 11.23
N SER A 146 6.28 -6.35 10.33
CA SER A 146 7.01 -7.59 10.63
C SER A 146 8.48 -7.36 11.01
N ASP A 147 9.10 -6.30 10.51
CA ASP A 147 10.49 -5.96 10.80
C ASP A 147 10.68 -5.36 12.21
N ILE A 148 9.58 -4.96 12.84
CA ILE A 148 9.51 -4.40 14.20
C ILE A 148 8.34 -5.04 14.97
N TRP A 149 8.16 -6.34 14.82
CA TRP A 149 6.97 -7.04 15.32
C TRP A 149 6.75 -6.89 16.81
N ASP A 150 7.82 -6.89 17.62
CA ASP A 150 7.72 -6.74 19.07
C ASP A 150 7.24 -5.33 19.47
N VAL A 151 7.57 -4.29 18.70
CA VAL A 151 7.01 -2.94 18.87
C VAL A 151 5.50 -2.95 18.61
N TYR A 152 5.05 -3.68 17.58
CA TYR A 152 3.61 -3.86 17.32
C TYR A 152 2.90 -4.57 18.47
N LEU A 153 3.49 -5.63 19.01
CA LEU A 153 2.94 -6.34 20.17
C LEU A 153 2.92 -5.47 21.44
N GLU A 154 3.95 -4.67 21.67
CA GLU A 154 4.00 -3.74 22.79
C GLU A 154 2.91 -2.66 22.67
N LYS A 155 2.74 -2.10 21.48
CA LYS A 155 1.81 -0.99 21.25
C LYS A 155 0.35 -1.42 21.19
N TYR A 156 0.05 -2.54 20.52
CA TYR A 156 -1.32 -2.98 20.22
C TYR A 156 -1.75 -4.21 21.01
N GLY A 157 -0.83 -4.90 21.67
CA GLY A 157 -1.05 -6.17 22.35
C GLY A 157 -1.05 -7.36 21.39
N ASP A 158 -1.30 -8.55 21.95
CA ASP A 158 -1.38 -9.83 21.22
C ASP A 158 -2.84 -10.25 20.88
N ASP A 159 -3.79 -9.36 21.16
CA ASP A 159 -5.20 -9.57 20.86
C ASP A 159 -5.43 -9.55 19.34
N PRO A 160 -6.02 -10.63 18.76
CA PRO A 160 -6.19 -10.73 17.32
C PRO A 160 -7.02 -9.60 16.67
N GLU A 161 -8.04 -9.06 17.39
CA GLU A 161 -8.88 -7.97 16.85
C GLU A 161 -8.07 -6.67 16.78
N LYS A 162 -7.31 -6.36 17.84
CA LYS A 162 -6.47 -5.15 17.86
C LYS A 162 -5.33 -5.21 16.83
N LEU A 163 -4.70 -6.37 16.68
CA LEU A 163 -3.67 -6.57 15.65
C LEU A 163 -4.27 -6.52 14.25
N HIS A 164 -5.48 -7.03 14.04
CA HIS A 164 -6.19 -6.90 12.78
C HIS A 164 -6.45 -5.43 12.44
N ASP A 165 -6.97 -4.65 13.40
CA ASP A 165 -7.19 -3.21 13.21
C ASP A 165 -5.89 -2.44 12.96
N ALA A 166 -4.79 -2.81 13.61
CA ALA A 166 -3.49 -2.16 13.44
C ALA A 166 -2.83 -2.47 12.09
N LEU A 167 -2.97 -3.70 11.59
CA LEU A 167 -2.35 -4.15 10.33
C LEU A 167 -3.20 -3.84 9.09
N TYR A 168 -4.53 -3.86 9.24
CA TYR A 168 -5.50 -3.66 8.14
C TYR A 168 -6.56 -2.63 8.54
N PRO A 169 -6.15 -1.39 8.86
CA PRO A 169 -7.07 -0.37 9.34
C PRO A 169 -8.07 0.05 8.27
N VAL A 170 -9.28 0.43 8.70
CA VAL A 170 -10.35 0.91 7.82
C VAL A 170 -10.96 2.18 8.39
N ALA A 171 -10.89 3.28 7.66
CA ALA A 171 -11.56 4.52 8.00
C ALA A 171 -13.08 4.37 7.79
N LYS A 172 -13.85 4.61 8.84
CA LYS A 172 -15.32 4.64 8.79
C LYS A 172 -15.76 6.05 8.47
N THR A 173 -16.26 6.30 7.25
CA THR A 173 -16.62 7.63 6.79
C THR A 173 -18.04 7.68 6.27
N GLU A 174 -18.60 8.88 6.14
CA GLU A 174 -19.94 9.11 5.57
C GLU A 174 -20.02 8.75 4.08
N ILE A 175 -18.90 8.74 3.36
CA ILE A 175 -18.86 8.37 1.94
C ILE A 175 -18.60 6.87 1.71
N GLY A 176 -18.50 6.07 2.77
CA GLY A 176 -18.20 4.63 2.76
C GLY A 176 -16.96 4.30 3.58
N ASN A 177 -16.79 3.03 3.90
CA ASN A 177 -15.65 2.54 4.68
C ASN A 177 -14.43 2.32 3.75
N ILE A 178 -13.32 2.99 4.03
CA ILE A 178 -12.15 3.02 3.16
C ILE A 178 -10.97 2.30 3.80
N GLY A 179 -10.48 1.25 3.16
CA GLY A 179 -9.21 0.60 3.50
C GLY A 179 -8.14 0.91 2.48
N THR A 180 -6.87 0.85 2.88
CA THR A 180 -5.75 1.20 2.01
C THR A 180 -4.75 0.06 1.89
N LEU A 181 -4.27 -0.17 0.67
CA LEU A 181 -3.14 -1.03 0.32
C LEU A 181 -2.12 -0.24 -0.47
N ILE A 182 -0.85 -0.57 -0.30
CA ILE A 182 0.24 0.07 -1.03
C ILE A 182 0.92 -0.96 -1.94
N CYS A 183 0.75 -0.79 -3.25
CA CYS A 183 1.48 -1.49 -4.32
C CYS A 183 1.62 -3.01 -4.13
N ALA A 184 2.80 -3.47 -3.71
CA ALA A 184 3.14 -4.88 -3.54
C ALA A 184 2.21 -5.62 -2.56
N GLU A 185 1.60 -4.94 -1.59
CA GLU A 185 0.60 -5.55 -0.70
C GLU A 185 -0.58 -6.14 -1.48
N GLY A 186 -0.98 -5.50 -2.58
CA GLY A 186 -2.03 -6.00 -3.45
C GLY A 186 -1.66 -7.28 -4.21
N SER A 187 -0.44 -7.79 -4.10
CA SER A 187 -0.05 -9.12 -4.60
C SER A 187 -0.46 -10.24 -3.64
N TYR A 188 -0.88 -9.89 -2.42
CA TYR A 188 -1.30 -10.83 -1.39
C TYR A 188 -2.82 -10.76 -1.18
N PRO A 189 -3.57 -11.83 -1.47
CA PRO A 189 -5.02 -11.88 -1.27
C PRO A 189 -5.43 -11.58 0.17
N GLU A 190 -4.58 -11.94 1.14
CA GLU A 190 -4.78 -11.75 2.57
C GLU A 190 -4.92 -10.28 2.95
N ALA A 191 -4.15 -9.39 2.32
CA ALA A 191 -4.18 -7.98 2.64
C ALA A 191 -5.55 -7.35 2.30
N ALA A 192 -6.07 -7.59 1.09
CA ALA A 192 -7.40 -7.14 0.70
C ALA A 192 -8.51 -7.83 1.52
N ARG A 193 -8.32 -9.10 1.86
CA ARG A 193 -9.23 -9.86 2.73
C ARG A 193 -9.24 -9.29 4.15
N GLY A 194 -8.09 -8.93 4.69
CA GLY A 194 -7.97 -8.27 6.00
C GLY A 194 -8.80 -6.98 6.05
N LEU A 195 -8.64 -6.10 5.07
CA LEU A 195 -9.45 -4.87 4.97
C LEU A 195 -10.95 -5.16 4.86
N ALA A 196 -11.34 -6.12 4.01
CA ALA A 196 -12.74 -6.46 3.82
C ALA A 196 -13.38 -7.04 5.10
N MET A 197 -12.66 -7.86 5.84
CA MET A 197 -13.11 -8.40 7.13
C MET A 197 -13.19 -7.33 8.22
N ASN A 198 -12.43 -6.25 8.08
CA ASN A 198 -12.54 -5.05 8.89
C ASN A 198 -13.60 -4.06 8.37
N GLY A 199 -14.39 -4.47 7.37
CA GLY A 199 -15.57 -3.78 6.87
C GLY A 199 -15.32 -2.76 5.77
N ALA A 200 -14.19 -2.82 5.05
CA ALA A 200 -13.95 -1.97 3.89
C ALA A 200 -15.03 -2.14 2.82
N GLU A 201 -15.45 -1.03 2.24
CA GLU A 201 -16.37 -0.93 1.09
C GLU A 201 -15.63 -0.45 -0.14
N ILE A 202 -14.58 0.33 0.08
CA ILE A 202 -13.64 0.83 -0.91
C ILE A 202 -12.24 0.39 -0.47
N ILE A 203 -11.50 -0.21 -1.38
CA ILE A 203 -10.09 -0.52 -1.22
C ILE A 203 -9.30 0.41 -2.15
N TYR A 204 -8.52 1.30 -1.57
CA TYR A 204 -7.50 2.02 -2.31
C TYR A 204 -6.27 1.13 -2.45
N ARG A 205 -5.75 1.00 -3.65
CA ARG A 205 -4.47 0.36 -3.93
C ARG A 205 -3.60 1.32 -4.74
N SER A 206 -2.77 2.09 -4.08
CA SER A 206 -1.73 2.86 -4.78
C SER A 206 -0.78 1.92 -5.49
N GLN A 207 -0.31 2.30 -6.67
CA GLN A 207 0.59 1.46 -7.44
C GLN A 207 1.80 2.26 -7.93
N TYR A 208 2.92 1.57 -7.92
CA TYR A 208 4.14 1.96 -8.59
C TYR A 208 4.36 1.02 -9.79
N PRO A 209 5.11 1.36 -10.85
CA PRO A 209 5.25 0.49 -12.01
C PRO A 209 5.69 -0.90 -11.62
N GLU A 210 4.86 -1.89 -11.88
CA GLU A 210 5.23 -3.28 -11.68
C GLU A 210 5.92 -3.86 -12.92
N PRO A 211 6.98 -4.68 -12.75
CA PRO A 211 7.78 -5.19 -13.87
C PRO A 211 7.02 -6.12 -14.81
N TRP A 212 5.88 -6.66 -14.40
CA TRP A 212 5.12 -7.67 -15.14
C TRP A 212 3.86 -7.14 -15.83
N MET A 213 3.82 -5.86 -16.14
CA MET A 213 2.63 -5.23 -16.71
C MET A 213 2.16 -5.82 -18.03
N GLY A 214 3.04 -6.46 -18.79
CA GLY A 214 2.69 -7.12 -20.05
C GLY A 214 1.72 -8.30 -19.90
N ASN A 215 1.61 -8.90 -18.71
CA ASN A 215 0.69 -10.02 -18.42
C ASN A 215 -0.58 -9.60 -17.68
N ASN A 216 -0.85 -8.30 -17.53
CA ASN A 216 -1.99 -7.73 -16.83
C ASN A 216 -2.11 -8.14 -15.35
N MET A 217 -1.01 -8.43 -14.68
CA MET A 217 -1.01 -8.90 -13.28
C MET A 217 -1.76 -7.95 -12.36
N ASN A 218 -1.50 -6.65 -12.42
CA ASN A 218 -2.19 -5.64 -11.62
C ASN A 218 -3.70 -5.67 -11.82
N GLN A 219 -4.15 -5.71 -13.08
CA GLN A 219 -5.57 -5.77 -13.41
C GLN A 219 -6.22 -7.02 -12.83
N ILE A 220 -5.57 -8.19 -12.99
CA ILE A 220 -6.08 -9.47 -12.46
C ILE A 220 -6.21 -9.41 -10.94
N GLN A 221 -5.20 -8.87 -10.25
CA GLN A 221 -5.21 -8.72 -8.80
C GLN A 221 -6.31 -7.77 -8.34
N ASN A 222 -6.41 -6.57 -8.94
CA ASN A 222 -7.41 -5.56 -8.60
C ASN A 222 -8.84 -6.07 -8.80
N GLN A 223 -9.12 -6.73 -9.93
CA GLN A 223 -10.41 -7.36 -10.18
C GLN A 223 -10.72 -8.50 -9.20
N SER A 224 -9.70 -9.30 -8.85
CA SER A 224 -9.82 -10.36 -7.85
C SER A 224 -10.14 -9.80 -6.46
N HIS A 225 -9.48 -8.71 -6.05
CA HIS A 225 -9.79 -8.03 -4.79
C HIS A 225 -11.22 -7.52 -4.75
N ALA A 226 -11.71 -6.93 -5.84
CA ALA A 226 -13.08 -6.47 -5.95
C ALA A 226 -14.08 -7.62 -5.83
N ILE A 227 -13.92 -8.69 -6.63
CA ILE A 227 -14.84 -9.83 -6.68
C ILE A 227 -14.85 -10.61 -5.36
N PHE A 228 -13.66 -10.99 -4.86
CA PHE A 228 -13.56 -11.87 -3.69
C PHE A 228 -13.96 -11.19 -2.39
N ASN A 229 -13.95 -9.86 -2.36
CA ASN A 229 -14.23 -9.08 -1.15
C ASN A 229 -15.50 -8.23 -1.28
N THR A 230 -16.10 -8.17 -2.46
CA THR A 230 -17.29 -7.35 -2.73
C THR A 230 -17.04 -5.89 -2.32
N CYS A 231 -15.97 -5.29 -2.84
CA CYS A 231 -15.53 -3.93 -2.58
C CYS A 231 -15.28 -3.20 -3.91
N TYR A 232 -15.41 -1.87 -3.92
CA TYR A 232 -14.78 -1.07 -4.96
C TYR A 232 -13.26 -1.13 -4.81
N VAL A 233 -12.53 -1.05 -5.92
CA VAL A 233 -11.08 -0.89 -5.92
C VAL A 233 -10.70 0.36 -6.71
N LEU A 234 -10.05 1.30 -6.04
CA LEU A 234 -9.45 2.49 -6.63
C LEU A 234 -7.95 2.25 -6.73
N ALA A 235 -7.45 2.12 -7.95
CA ALA A 235 -6.07 1.72 -8.20
C ALA A 235 -5.33 2.74 -9.09
N PRO A 236 -5.04 3.96 -8.57
CA PRO A 236 -4.19 4.91 -9.27
C PRO A 236 -2.77 4.36 -9.36
N ASN A 237 -2.18 4.42 -10.55
CA ASN A 237 -0.80 4.02 -10.82
C ASN A 237 0.02 5.22 -11.29
N ILE A 238 1.34 5.18 -11.17
CA ILE A 238 2.16 6.27 -11.69
C ILE A 238 2.27 6.22 -13.21
N GLY A 239 2.40 7.40 -13.81
CA GLY A 239 2.52 7.59 -15.26
C GLY A 239 3.96 7.63 -15.75
N GLY A 240 4.91 7.88 -14.87
CA GLY A 240 6.34 7.97 -15.18
C GLY A 240 7.19 8.17 -13.95
N ILE A 241 8.51 7.98 -14.06
CA ILE A 241 9.48 8.13 -12.97
C ILE A 241 10.59 9.06 -13.41
N TYR A 242 10.90 10.05 -12.56
CA TYR A 242 12.06 10.92 -12.69
C TYR A 242 13.09 10.60 -11.62
N MET A 243 14.27 10.17 -12.04
CA MET A 243 15.37 9.85 -11.14
C MET A 243 16.13 11.13 -10.72
N PRO A 244 16.80 11.15 -9.55
CA PRO A 244 17.63 12.25 -9.13
C PRO A 244 18.73 12.54 -10.16
N GLY A 245 18.96 13.84 -10.47
CA GLY A 245 20.02 14.26 -11.41
C GLY A 245 19.57 14.55 -12.82
N GLY A 246 18.26 14.47 -13.12
CA GLY A 246 17.67 14.97 -14.36
C GLY A 246 17.83 14.03 -15.58
N GLU A 247 18.26 12.80 -15.40
CA GLU A 247 18.06 11.79 -16.42
C GLU A 247 16.61 11.34 -16.39
N ASP A 248 15.86 11.76 -17.40
CA ASP A 248 14.46 11.38 -17.61
C ASP A 248 14.37 9.88 -17.89
N PHE A 249 14.31 9.08 -16.85
CA PHE A 249 13.90 7.70 -17.01
C PHE A 249 12.38 7.65 -17.09
N LYS A 250 11.84 7.78 -18.30
CA LYS A 250 10.40 7.61 -18.55
C LYS A 250 10.05 6.13 -18.61
N PHE A 251 9.82 5.55 -17.46
CA PHE A 251 9.15 4.27 -17.38
C PHE A 251 7.65 4.55 -17.32
N SER A 252 6.98 4.42 -18.48
CA SER A 252 5.58 4.72 -18.61
C SER A 252 4.77 3.44 -18.46
N ASN A 253 4.05 3.31 -17.37
CA ASN A 253 3.13 2.20 -17.18
C ASN A 253 1.68 2.63 -17.23
N GLY A 254 1.29 3.64 -16.49
CA GLY A 254 -0.10 4.05 -16.40
C GLY A 254 -1.00 2.90 -15.94
N LYS A 255 -2.10 2.66 -16.65
CA LYS A 255 -3.13 1.67 -16.31
C LYS A 255 -3.79 1.91 -14.95
N SER A 256 -3.96 3.17 -14.58
CA SER A 256 -4.83 3.52 -13.45
C SER A 256 -6.24 3.03 -13.69
N GLN A 257 -6.89 2.47 -12.66
CA GLN A 257 -8.18 1.80 -12.79
C GLN A 257 -9.11 2.11 -11.63
N ILE A 258 -10.41 2.15 -11.90
CA ILE A 258 -11.48 2.05 -10.90
C ILE A 258 -12.33 0.83 -11.25
N ILE A 259 -12.54 -0.04 -10.27
CA ILE A 259 -13.19 -1.33 -10.44
C ILE A 259 -14.38 -1.39 -9.47
N ASP A 260 -15.54 -1.79 -9.96
CA ASP A 260 -16.73 -1.96 -9.13
C ASP A 260 -16.69 -3.25 -8.29
N TYR A 261 -17.56 -3.35 -7.31
CA TYR A 261 -17.66 -4.50 -6.39
C TYR A 261 -18.07 -5.83 -7.07
N ARG A 262 -18.31 -5.84 -8.38
CA ARG A 262 -18.53 -7.03 -9.21
C ARG A 262 -17.31 -7.38 -10.05
N GLY A 263 -16.22 -6.62 -9.89
CA GLY A 263 -14.98 -6.83 -10.63
C GLY A 263 -14.97 -6.23 -12.04
N GLN A 264 -15.95 -5.36 -12.38
CA GLN A 264 -15.96 -4.67 -13.65
C GLN A 264 -15.07 -3.44 -13.59
N ILE A 265 -14.17 -3.27 -14.56
CA ILE A 265 -13.44 -2.03 -14.75
C ILE A 265 -14.43 -0.98 -15.25
N ILE A 266 -14.70 0.04 -14.44
CA ILE A 266 -15.66 1.11 -14.74
C ILE A 266 -14.97 2.40 -15.21
N SER A 267 -13.66 2.50 -15.01
CA SER A 267 -12.82 3.55 -15.59
C SER A 267 -11.37 3.06 -15.65
N GLU A 268 -10.65 3.36 -16.74
CA GLU A 268 -9.22 3.08 -16.86
C GLU A 268 -8.53 4.05 -17.81
N TYR A 269 -7.21 4.22 -17.60
CA TYR A 269 -6.33 4.94 -18.50
C TYR A 269 -5.13 4.08 -18.86
N LEU A 270 -4.96 3.77 -20.16
CA LEU A 270 -4.05 2.71 -20.61
C LEU A 270 -2.61 3.17 -20.92
N SER A 271 -2.37 4.49 -20.93
CA SER A 271 -1.06 5.05 -21.25
C SER A 271 -0.33 5.56 -20.00
N GLY A 272 0.97 5.84 -20.16
CA GLY A 272 1.75 6.61 -19.19
C GLY A 272 1.53 8.12 -19.30
N GLY A 273 2.28 8.88 -18.51
CA GLY A 273 2.10 10.31 -18.31
C GLY A 273 1.02 10.64 -17.29
N GLU A 274 0.85 11.92 -16.98
CA GLU A 274 -0.19 12.38 -16.07
C GLU A 274 -1.58 12.20 -16.68
N ALA A 275 -2.51 11.67 -15.86
CA ALA A 275 -3.87 11.39 -16.29
C ALA A 275 -4.84 11.30 -15.09
N LEU A 276 -6.13 11.21 -15.40
CA LEU A 276 -7.19 11.02 -14.43
C LEU A 276 -8.03 9.81 -14.84
N VAL A 277 -8.44 9.02 -13.85
CA VAL A 277 -9.54 8.07 -13.97
C VAL A 277 -10.66 8.53 -13.03
N SER A 278 -11.91 8.50 -13.50
CA SER A 278 -13.06 8.93 -12.71
C SER A 278 -14.24 8.00 -12.92
N ALA A 279 -14.98 7.71 -11.85
CA ALA A 279 -16.19 6.92 -11.90
C ALA A 279 -17.16 7.31 -10.78
N ILE A 280 -18.45 7.06 -11.02
CA ILE A 280 -19.48 7.18 -9.98
C ILE A 280 -19.42 5.97 -9.06
N ILE A 281 -19.22 6.23 -7.77
CA ILE A 281 -19.30 5.24 -6.70
C ILE A 281 -20.70 5.25 -6.12
N ASN A 282 -21.30 4.07 -5.99
CA ASN A 282 -22.64 3.87 -5.41
C ASN A 282 -22.55 2.96 -4.19
N ILE A 283 -22.37 3.56 -3.02
CA ILE A 283 -22.21 2.84 -1.76
C ILE A 283 -23.50 2.16 -1.32
N ASP A 284 -24.64 2.80 -1.49
CA ASP A 284 -25.93 2.18 -1.16
C ASP A 284 -26.20 0.97 -2.05
N GLY A 285 -25.83 1.03 -3.33
CA GLY A 285 -25.92 -0.11 -4.25
C GLY A 285 -25.02 -1.28 -3.82
N LEU A 286 -23.82 -1.00 -3.36
CA LEU A 286 -22.92 -2.01 -2.78
C LEU A 286 -23.52 -2.64 -1.51
N ARG A 287 -24.01 -1.82 -0.59
CA ARG A 287 -24.62 -2.28 0.67
C ARG A 287 -25.85 -3.15 0.43
N ASP A 288 -26.73 -2.71 -0.47
CA ASP A 288 -27.89 -3.49 -0.89
C ASP A 288 -27.47 -4.84 -1.53
N PHE A 289 -26.43 -4.83 -2.38
CA PHE A 289 -25.90 -6.05 -2.97
C PHE A 289 -25.36 -7.03 -1.91
N ARG A 290 -24.61 -6.55 -0.92
CA ARG A 290 -24.09 -7.38 0.19
C ARG A 290 -25.22 -7.99 1.02
N LEU A 291 -26.29 -7.24 1.29
CA LEU A 291 -27.42 -7.69 2.12
C LEU A 291 -28.37 -8.67 1.42
N ARG A 292 -28.41 -8.68 0.10
CA ARG A 292 -29.28 -9.61 -0.65
C ARG A 292 -28.78 -11.06 -0.65
N GLY A 293 -27.63 -11.35 -0.07
CA GLY A 293 -27.10 -12.69 0.00
C GLY A 293 -26.83 -13.34 -1.36
N GLN A 294 -26.50 -12.55 -2.36
CA GLN A 294 -26.16 -13.02 -3.70
C GLN A 294 -25.02 -14.03 -3.65
N TRP A 295 -25.06 -15.03 -4.54
CA TRP A 295 -24.04 -16.05 -4.61
C TRP A 295 -22.63 -15.47 -4.86
N GLN A 296 -22.52 -14.33 -5.53
CA GLN A 296 -21.25 -13.61 -5.74
C GLN A 296 -20.71 -12.88 -4.50
N ASN A 297 -21.51 -12.74 -3.44
CA ASN A 297 -21.02 -12.26 -2.14
C ASN A 297 -20.34 -13.42 -1.39
N LEU A 298 -19.08 -13.68 -1.70
CA LEU A 298 -18.33 -14.83 -1.22
C LEU A 298 -17.97 -14.74 0.27
N ALA A 299 -17.84 -13.54 0.82
CA ALA A 299 -17.41 -13.32 2.20
C ALA A 299 -18.36 -13.96 3.23
N LYS A 300 -19.68 -13.99 2.95
CA LYS A 300 -20.68 -14.59 3.85
C LYS A 300 -20.54 -16.11 4.02
N ASP A 301 -19.86 -16.78 3.09
CA ASP A 301 -19.73 -18.25 3.07
C ASP A 301 -18.32 -18.73 3.48
N MET A 302 -17.49 -17.84 4.02
CA MET A 302 -16.11 -18.16 4.40
C MET A 302 -16.05 -19.24 5.51
N ARG A 303 -15.16 -20.21 5.32
CA ARG A 303 -14.83 -21.26 6.29
C ARG A 303 -13.55 -20.89 7.03
N VAL A 304 -13.62 -19.93 7.94
CA VAL A 304 -12.47 -19.32 8.61
C VAL A 304 -11.60 -20.35 9.32
N GLU A 305 -12.22 -21.34 9.97
CA GLU A 305 -11.53 -22.42 10.67
C GLU A 305 -10.66 -23.26 9.71
N GLU A 306 -11.16 -23.52 8.50
CA GLU A 306 -10.41 -24.26 7.48
C GLU A 306 -9.23 -23.45 6.94
N TYR A 307 -9.41 -22.13 6.74
CA TYR A 307 -8.34 -21.25 6.24
C TYR A 307 -7.24 -21.03 7.29
N LYS A 308 -7.63 -20.91 8.56
CA LYS A 308 -6.69 -20.78 9.68
C LYS A 308 -5.66 -21.91 9.72
N VAL A 309 -6.06 -23.14 9.40
CA VAL A 309 -5.17 -24.30 9.38
C VAL A 309 -3.97 -24.10 8.44
N ILE A 310 -4.13 -23.37 7.32
CA ILE A 310 -3.07 -23.09 6.36
C ILE A 310 -1.95 -22.29 7.04
N TYR A 311 -2.33 -21.23 7.74
CA TYR A 311 -1.37 -20.31 8.37
C TYR A 311 -0.78 -20.87 9.65
N ASP A 312 -1.60 -21.57 10.46
CA ASP A 312 -1.11 -22.27 11.65
C ASP A 312 -0.05 -23.33 11.31
N ALA A 313 -0.26 -24.07 10.23
CA ALA A 313 0.72 -25.05 9.76
C ALA A 313 2.04 -24.39 9.30
N MET A 314 1.98 -23.19 8.72
CA MET A 314 3.17 -22.44 8.34
C MET A 314 3.87 -21.81 9.54
N MET A 315 3.10 -21.27 10.50
CA MET A 315 3.65 -20.75 11.75
C MET A 315 4.32 -21.84 12.59
N ALA A 316 3.74 -23.04 12.66
CA ALA A 316 4.33 -24.20 13.34
C ALA A 316 5.68 -24.65 12.72
N LYS A 317 5.96 -24.25 11.46
CA LYS A 317 7.24 -24.46 10.78
C LYS A 317 8.19 -23.26 10.88
N GLY A 318 7.88 -22.26 11.69
CA GLY A 318 8.69 -21.05 11.91
C GLY A 318 8.43 -19.94 10.89
N GLY A 319 7.27 -19.95 10.22
CA GLY A 319 6.93 -18.93 9.22
C GLY A 319 7.84 -18.95 8.00
N ILE A 320 7.77 -17.93 7.17
CA ILE A 320 8.61 -17.79 5.96
C ILE A 320 9.52 -16.56 6.09
N TYR A 321 8.93 -15.41 6.39
CA TYR A 321 9.65 -14.14 6.54
C TYR A 321 10.16 -14.00 7.99
N PRO A 322 11.44 -13.61 8.21
CA PRO A 322 11.97 -13.37 9.54
C PRO A 322 11.29 -12.15 10.18
N LYS A 323 11.05 -12.19 11.48
CA LYS A 323 10.53 -11.05 12.25
C LYS A 323 11.68 -10.19 12.81
N ASN A 324 11.34 -8.96 13.21
CA ASN A 324 12.24 -8.08 13.98
C ASN A 324 13.57 -7.73 13.29
N LEU A 325 13.63 -7.76 11.97
CA LEU A 325 14.84 -7.46 11.21
C LEU A 325 15.38 -6.03 11.43
N CYS A 326 14.50 -5.10 11.81
CA CYS A 326 14.85 -3.67 11.97
C CYS A 326 14.76 -3.17 13.41
N MET A 327 14.74 -4.05 14.40
CA MET A 327 14.69 -3.65 15.82
C MET A 327 15.96 -2.87 16.22
N ASP A 328 17.12 -3.48 16.07
CA ASP A 328 18.41 -2.90 16.49
C ASP A 328 19.14 -2.20 15.34
N GLU A 329 18.84 -2.55 14.10
CA GLU A 329 19.55 -2.12 12.90
C GLU A 329 18.60 -1.52 11.86
N PRO A 330 19.04 -0.57 11.02
CA PRO A 330 18.22 -0.02 9.94
C PRO A 330 17.85 -1.10 8.92
N PRO A 331 16.87 -0.86 8.02
CA PRO A 331 16.53 -1.78 6.94
C PRO A 331 17.75 -2.17 6.11
N PHE A 332 17.73 -3.35 5.54
CA PHE A 332 18.73 -3.80 4.59
C PHE A 332 18.89 -2.85 3.41
N THR A 333 20.08 -2.80 2.81
CA THR A 333 20.28 -2.19 1.49
C THR A 333 19.51 -2.96 0.43
N GLU A 334 19.33 -2.39 -0.77
CA GLU A 334 18.73 -3.09 -1.89
C GLU A 334 19.44 -4.43 -2.20
N GLU A 335 20.79 -4.46 -2.09
CA GLU A 335 21.57 -5.67 -2.34
C GLU A 335 21.31 -6.74 -1.27
N ASP A 336 21.23 -6.33 0.00
CA ASP A 336 20.96 -7.25 1.11
C ASP A 336 19.50 -7.75 1.11
N GLN A 337 18.54 -6.96 0.60
CA GLN A 337 17.18 -7.43 0.35
C GLN A 337 17.14 -8.56 -0.67
N VAL A 338 17.98 -8.53 -1.70
CA VAL A 338 18.09 -9.65 -2.66
C VAL A 338 18.62 -10.91 -1.98
N GLU A 339 19.56 -10.77 -1.03
CA GLU A 339 20.05 -11.92 -0.24
C GLU A 339 18.94 -12.50 0.67
N LEU A 340 18.10 -11.64 1.26
CA LEU A 340 16.93 -12.08 2.03
C LEU A 340 15.95 -12.89 1.16
N VAL A 341 15.68 -12.45 -0.08
CA VAL A 341 14.84 -13.22 -1.03
C VAL A 341 15.45 -14.62 -1.30
N LYS A 342 16.75 -14.70 -1.49
CA LYS A 342 17.46 -16.01 -1.66
C LYS A 342 17.27 -16.91 -0.43
N HIS A 343 17.36 -16.33 0.78
CA HIS A 343 17.09 -17.05 2.02
C HIS A 343 15.66 -17.62 2.04
N GLN A 344 14.67 -16.80 1.71
CA GLN A 344 13.27 -17.21 1.67
C GLN A 344 13.01 -18.34 0.66
N VAL A 345 13.60 -18.26 -0.54
CA VAL A 345 13.51 -19.34 -1.54
C VAL A 345 14.11 -20.63 -1.01
N ASN A 346 15.30 -20.56 -0.40
CA ASN A 346 15.94 -21.73 0.24
C ASN A 346 15.02 -22.36 1.31
N LYS A 347 14.39 -21.51 2.14
CA LYS A 347 13.45 -21.92 3.21
C LYS A 347 12.21 -22.61 2.62
N MET A 348 11.62 -22.07 1.54
CA MET A 348 10.47 -22.67 0.86
C MET A 348 10.77 -24.05 0.29
N VAL A 349 11.96 -24.24 -0.27
CA VAL A 349 12.42 -25.57 -0.76
C VAL A 349 12.66 -26.51 0.42
N LYS A 350 13.36 -26.06 1.46
CA LYS A 350 13.62 -26.86 2.68
C LYS A 350 12.32 -27.32 3.37
N LEU A 351 11.29 -26.50 3.37
CA LEU A 351 9.97 -26.82 3.93
C LEU A 351 9.14 -27.74 3.01
N GLY A 352 9.61 -28.06 1.81
CA GLY A 352 8.89 -28.89 0.84
C GLY A 352 7.70 -28.18 0.19
N ILE A 353 7.63 -26.85 0.28
CA ILE A 353 6.58 -26.05 -0.36
C ILE A 353 6.91 -25.87 -1.85
N TYR A 354 8.19 -25.61 -2.15
CA TYR A 354 8.69 -25.57 -3.53
C TYR A 354 9.47 -26.83 -3.85
N THR A 355 9.26 -27.36 -5.07
CA THR A 355 10.07 -28.44 -5.61
C THR A 355 11.18 -27.84 -6.46
N ALA A 356 12.42 -28.05 -6.05
CA ALA A 356 13.57 -27.55 -6.78
C ALA A 356 13.80 -28.34 -8.10
N PRO A 357 14.30 -27.68 -9.17
CA PRO A 357 14.77 -28.39 -10.37
C PRO A 357 15.89 -29.36 -10.03
N LYS A 358 16.03 -30.40 -10.86
CA LYS A 358 16.98 -31.53 -10.61
C LYS A 358 18.43 -31.11 -10.32
N ASN A 359 18.89 -30.04 -10.93
CA ASN A 359 20.27 -29.52 -10.79
C ASN A 359 20.35 -28.22 -9.99
N TRP A 360 19.30 -27.92 -9.20
CA TRP A 360 19.30 -26.71 -8.36
C TRP A 360 20.14 -26.95 -7.11
N GLU A 361 20.93 -25.96 -6.76
CA GLU A 361 21.66 -25.89 -5.48
C GLU A 361 21.12 -24.72 -4.64
N PRO A 362 21.06 -24.86 -3.31
CA PRO A 362 20.66 -23.74 -2.44
C PRO A 362 21.54 -22.50 -2.66
N TYR A 363 20.90 -21.35 -2.69
CA TYR A 363 21.61 -20.09 -2.81
C TYR A 363 22.57 -19.89 -1.64
N LYS A 364 23.79 -19.44 -1.92
CA LYS A 364 24.70 -18.94 -0.89
C LYS A 364 24.21 -17.55 -0.48
N ILE A 365 24.05 -17.34 0.81
CA ILE A 365 23.62 -16.08 1.40
C ILE A 365 24.84 -15.34 1.92
N LYS A 366 24.89 -14.03 1.75
CA LYS A 366 25.92 -13.14 2.32
C LYS A 366 25.94 -13.34 3.84
N GLU A 367 27.13 -13.50 4.41
CA GLU A 367 27.33 -13.88 5.82
C GLU A 367 26.63 -12.89 6.77
N SER A 368 26.80 -11.58 6.56
CA SER A 368 26.17 -10.54 7.39
C SER A 368 24.62 -10.63 7.40
N VAL A 369 24.01 -10.95 6.26
CA VAL A 369 22.56 -11.12 6.16
C VAL A 369 22.12 -12.40 6.88
N ALA A 370 22.86 -13.50 6.68
CA ALA A 370 22.56 -14.78 7.32
C ALA A 370 22.69 -14.69 8.85
N GLU A 371 23.69 -13.99 9.36
CA GLU A 371 23.89 -13.76 10.82
C GLU A 371 22.74 -12.94 11.40
N ARG A 372 22.34 -11.84 10.73
CA ARG A 372 21.22 -11.00 11.17
C ARG A 372 19.92 -11.79 11.22
N ILE A 373 19.60 -12.60 10.19
CA ILE A 373 18.41 -13.47 10.19
C ILE A 373 18.48 -14.47 11.35
N LYS A 374 19.66 -15.10 11.54
CA LYS A 374 19.86 -16.09 12.60
C LYS A 374 19.67 -15.49 14.00
N LYS A 375 20.12 -14.24 14.22
CA LYS A 375 19.92 -13.53 15.48
C LYS A 375 18.43 -13.39 15.78
N THR A 376 17.66 -12.92 14.83
CA THR A 376 16.20 -12.74 15.01
C THR A 376 15.40 -14.04 15.12
N GLU A 377 15.86 -15.14 14.50
CA GLU A 377 15.22 -16.47 14.63
C GLU A 377 15.61 -17.19 15.94
N ALA A 378 16.69 -16.80 16.62
CA ALA A 378 17.12 -17.40 17.87
C ALA A 378 16.43 -16.80 19.12
N GLU A 379 15.79 -15.66 18.97
CA GLU A 379 15.03 -14.95 20.00
C GLU A 379 13.56 -15.42 20.08
N LEU A 380 13.16 -16.34 19.21
CA LEU A 380 11.82 -16.96 19.13
C LEU A 380 11.83 -18.36 19.77
#